data_4d4d8bd15f4d7583b592a91f1fb04fe4
#
_entry.id   4d4d8bd15f4d7583b592a91f1fb04fe4
#
_cell.length_a   1.000
_cell.length_b   1.000
_cell.length_c   1.000
_cell.angle_alpha   90.00
_cell.angle_beta   90.00
_cell.angle_gamma   90.00
#
_symmetry.space_group_name_H-M   'P 1'
#
loop_
_entity.id
_entity.type
_entity.pdbx_description
1 polymer ?
#
loop_
_entity_poly.entity_id
_entity_poly.type
_entity_poly.pdbx_seq_one_letter_code
_entity_poly.pdbx_strand_id
1 'polypeptide(L)'
;QIEINEVQNFQAANPDCINFCLTTIQGLHTTLNNPRENSVTIDDFAEQPIILIADEAHHINSETRDGGRQTTLNFNTGENNDETTNWEQTVMRIFKSHEKNILLEFTATADLTNPFIAEKYYDKIIFDYPLKRFREDGYSKDIEVVQVDLEPIDRALQAVVMSQYKRKLFATLGLNGKPVVMFKSKTIKENNEFLNTFVDAIAHLQTEKIAFLRGLACDDLQKAFAYFSEHGISDDNLILELQEEFSQERLLLIDGKSITPEKQQHLNSLESPQNDYRAVFAVDMLNEGWDVLNLFDIVRLYDTRDAKGNKPGKTTMQEAQLIGRGARYFAFNDPNKPEKMGMRKYDDDMDNPLRVIEKLHYHSQHNPRYIQELRSALVSTGIMAEQYIEVEENLKEEFKLSRLYKSGVIFKNEQKEIAPEEKNVDGLSGTIRNKRYEVTMPTGQQKSGDIFGRYAAPELTAQSRASLKFSDLGENVVRTAINRFSELHFDKLHALFPSLTSIRMFMQDARYLSRIQFVVIGASDEIEIGRMSQKNKLYVATEVLRQIV
;
A
#
# COMPACT_ATOMS: atom_id res chain seq x y z
N GLN A 1 32.92 -25.60 -19.98
CA GLN A 1 31.58 -25.06 -19.78
C GLN A 1 30.98 -25.87 -18.63
N ILE A 2 30.53 -25.22 -17.55
CA ILE A 2 29.90 -25.90 -16.42
C ILE A 2 28.46 -26.17 -16.84
N GLU A 3 28.05 -27.43 -16.77
CA GLU A 3 26.69 -27.85 -17.08
C GLU A 3 25.82 -27.77 -15.83
N ILE A 4 24.61 -27.25 -15.94
CA ILE A 4 23.65 -27.10 -14.84
C ILE A 4 22.49 -28.04 -15.12
N ASN A 5 22.13 -28.87 -14.14
CA ASN A 5 21.09 -29.88 -14.27
C ASN A 5 20.05 -29.73 -13.15
N GLU A 6 18.77 -29.62 -13.54
CA GLU A 6 17.66 -29.65 -12.59
C GLU A 6 17.30 -31.10 -12.26
N VAL A 7 17.25 -31.41 -10.96
CA VAL A 7 16.91 -32.74 -10.48
C VAL A 7 15.74 -32.68 -9.50
N GLN A 8 14.89 -33.68 -9.51
CA GLN A 8 13.78 -33.79 -8.54
C GLN A 8 14.24 -34.33 -7.17
N ASN A 9 15.33 -35.10 -7.18
CA ASN A 9 16.01 -35.60 -5.99
C ASN A 9 17.50 -35.78 -6.29
N PHE A 10 18.34 -35.89 -5.27
CA PHE A 10 19.79 -36.01 -5.43
C PHE A 10 20.27 -37.40 -5.82
N GLN A 11 19.42 -38.43 -5.78
CA GLN A 11 19.78 -39.78 -6.29
C GLN A 11 20.01 -39.77 -7.80
N ALA A 12 19.38 -38.83 -8.52
CA ALA A 12 19.57 -38.66 -9.97
C ALA A 12 20.66 -37.61 -10.31
N ALA A 13 21.45 -37.16 -9.33
CA ALA A 13 22.47 -36.14 -9.56
C ALA A 13 23.63 -36.67 -10.41
N ASN A 14 24.03 -35.88 -11.39
CA ASN A 14 25.23 -36.16 -12.19
C ASN A 14 26.44 -35.51 -11.49
N PRO A 15 27.46 -36.26 -11.05
CA PRO A 15 28.61 -35.71 -10.34
C PRO A 15 29.46 -34.73 -11.17
N ASP A 16 29.35 -34.77 -12.50
CA ASP A 16 30.09 -33.88 -13.39
C ASP A 16 29.39 -32.53 -13.65
N CYS A 17 28.19 -32.32 -13.11
CA CYS A 17 27.37 -31.14 -13.29
C CYS A 17 27.07 -30.44 -11.98
N ILE A 18 26.65 -29.17 -12.05
CA ILE A 18 25.98 -28.52 -10.93
C ILE A 18 24.52 -28.97 -10.95
N ASN A 19 24.12 -29.73 -9.95
CA ASN A 19 22.76 -30.19 -9.81
C ASN A 19 22.01 -29.26 -8.85
N PHE A 20 20.79 -28.84 -9.21
CA PHE A 20 19.94 -28.08 -8.31
C PHE A 20 18.54 -28.71 -8.21
N CYS A 21 17.96 -28.63 -7.04
CA CYS A 21 16.60 -29.09 -6.77
C CYS A 21 15.78 -27.91 -6.26
N LEU A 22 14.71 -27.55 -6.99
CA LEU A 22 13.80 -26.48 -6.60
C LEU A 22 12.63 -27.09 -5.82
N THR A 23 12.42 -26.60 -4.59
CA THR A 23 11.34 -27.08 -3.74
C THR A 23 10.77 -25.94 -2.89
N THR A 24 9.56 -26.15 -2.36
CA THR A 24 9.00 -25.26 -1.34
C THR A 24 9.30 -25.82 0.05
N ILE A 25 9.40 -24.95 1.07
CA ILE A 25 9.63 -25.40 2.45
C ILE A 25 8.50 -26.31 2.94
N GLN A 26 7.24 -26.05 2.54
CA GLN A 26 6.10 -26.90 2.86
C GLN A 26 6.22 -28.29 2.21
N GLY A 27 6.58 -28.33 0.93
CA GLY A 27 6.78 -29.60 0.20
C GLY A 27 7.92 -30.41 0.83
N LEU A 28 9.04 -29.78 1.15
CA LEU A 28 10.18 -30.41 1.79
C LEU A 28 9.83 -30.94 3.20
N HIS A 29 9.16 -30.11 4.01
CA HIS A 29 8.70 -30.48 5.35
C HIS A 29 7.74 -31.68 5.32
N THR A 30 6.74 -31.63 4.41
CA THR A 30 5.75 -32.71 4.27
C THR A 30 6.42 -34.01 3.83
N THR A 31 7.34 -33.94 2.85
CA THR A 31 8.05 -35.12 2.32
C THR A 31 8.92 -35.77 3.41
N LEU A 32 9.64 -34.98 4.20
CA LEU A 32 10.55 -35.50 5.23
C LEU A 32 9.83 -36.02 6.48
N ASN A 33 8.65 -35.45 6.83
CA ASN A 33 7.91 -35.89 8.01
C ASN A 33 6.83 -36.96 7.70
N ASN A 34 6.41 -37.08 6.43
CA ASN A 34 5.48 -38.10 5.96
C ASN A 34 6.07 -38.87 4.77
N PRO A 35 7.14 -39.67 4.99
CA PRO A 35 7.84 -40.32 3.91
C PRO A 35 6.92 -41.31 3.17
N ARG A 36 6.89 -41.19 1.85
CA ARG A 36 6.25 -42.16 0.93
C ARG A 36 7.32 -43.05 0.33
N GLU A 37 6.91 -44.15 -0.29
CA GLU A 37 7.82 -44.99 -1.03
C GLU A 37 8.57 -44.16 -2.09
N ASN A 38 9.91 -44.24 -2.12
CA ASN A 38 10.82 -43.45 -2.96
C ASN A 38 10.84 -41.91 -2.67
N SER A 39 10.42 -41.48 -1.49
CA SER A 39 10.58 -40.08 -1.10
C SER A 39 11.98 -39.80 -0.54
N VAL A 40 12.42 -38.55 -0.66
CA VAL A 40 13.68 -38.06 -0.07
C VAL A 40 13.62 -38.15 1.45
N THR A 41 14.66 -38.65 2.07
CA THR A 41 14.83 -38.80 3.54
C THR A 41 15.95 -37.91 4.05
N ILE A 42 16.08 -37.78 5.37
CA ILE A 42 17.21 -37.04 5.98
C ILE A 42 18.54 -37.71 5.66
N ASP A 43 18.57 -39.03 5.53
CA ASP A 43 19.79 -39.79 5.24
C ASP A 43 20.35 -39.45 3.85
N ASP A 44 19.46 -39.19 2.87
CA ASP A 44 19.87 -38.74 1.52
C ASP A 44 20.67 -37.41 1.59
N PHE A 45 20.33 -36.53 2.55
CA PHE A 45 21.07 -35.26 2.76
C PHE A 45 22.36 -35.43 3.56
N ALA A 46 22.58 -36.58 4.18
CA ALA A 46 23.80 -36.89 4.93
C ALA A 46 24.91 -37.51 4.07
N GLU A 47 24.57 -38.08 2.91
CA GLU A 47 25.51 -38.76 2.04
C GLU A 47 26.52 -37.84 1.35
N GLN A 48 26.11 -36.60 1.05
CA GLN A 48 26.95 -35.63 0.33
C GLN A 48 26.70 -34.20 0.80
N PRO A 49 27.71 -33.30 0.75
CA PRO A 49 27.51 -31.91 1.12
C PRO A 49 26.62 -31.19 0.14
N ILE A 50 25.71 -30.39 0.66
CA ILE A 50 24.77 -29.58 -0.12
C ILE A 50 24.85 -28.11 0.24
N ILE A 51 24.40 -27.26 -0.68
CA ILE A 51 24.18 -25.83 -0.45
C ILE A 51 22.68 -25.60 -0.42
N LEU A 52 22.18 -25.20 0.74
CA LEU A 52 20.80 -24.74 0.90
C LEU A 52 20.74 -23.26 0.59
N ILE A 53 19.87 -22.85 -0.33
CA ILE A 53 19.61 -21.46 -0.66
C ILE A 53 18.14 -21.19 -0.33
N ALA A 54 17.90 -20.37 0.69
CA ALA A 54 16.57 -20.00 1.13
C ALA A 54 16.28 -18.55 0.74
N ASP A 55 15.31 -18.36 -0.14
CA ASP A 55 14.73 -17.04 -0.44
C ASP A 55 13.61 -16.74 0.54
N GLU A 56 13.37 -15.43 0.81
CA GLU A 56 12.42 -14.93 1.81
C GLU A 56 12.60 -15.62 3.19
N ALA A 57 13.85 -15.77 3.62
CA ALA A 57 14.24 -16.55 4.79
C ALA A 57 13.59 -16.08 6.11
N HIS A 58 13.00 -14.86 6.14
CA HIS A 58 12.24 -14.38 7.28
C HIS A 58 11.00 -15.26 7.60
N HIS A 59 10.45 -15.98 6.61
CA HIS A 59 9.37 -16.95 6.83
C HIS A 59 9.82 -18.19 7.60
N ILE A 60 11.11 -18.51 7.56
CA ILE A 60 11.70 -19.66 8.27
C ILE A 60 11.88 -19.35 9.76
N ASN A 61 11.97 -18.08 10.15
CA ASN A 61 12.31 -17.62 11.50
C ASN A 61 11.12 -17.59 12.50
N SER A 62 10.07 -18.37 12.29
CA SER A 62 8.87 -18.33 13.15
C SER A 62 9.15 -18.70 14.60
N GLU A 63 9.91 -19.77 14.86
CA GLU A 63 10.27 -20.21 16.22
C GLU A 63 11.28 -19.25 16.87
N THR A 64 12.27 -18.82 16.11
CA THR A 64 13.29 -17.87 16.60
C THR A 64 12.61 -16.56 17.01
N ARG A 65 11.67 -16.04 16.24
CA ARG A 65 10.94 -14.79 16.53
C ARG A 65 10.20 -14.83 17.86
N ASP A 66 9.60 -15.96 18.20
CA ASP A 66 8.80 -16.15 19.41
C ASP A 66 9.64 -16.63 20.62
N GLY A 67 10.96 -16.70 20.47
CA GLY A 67 11.89 -17.13 21.53
C GLY A 67 11.72 -18.59 21.93
N GLY A 68 11.27 -19.46 21.04
CA GLY A 68 11.09 -20.89 21.28
C GLY A 68 9.97 -21.23 22.30
N ARG A 69 9.11 -20.27 22.64
CA ARG A 69 8.08 -20.45 23.69
C ARG A 69 6.84 -21.21 23.26
N GLN A 70 6.65 -21.46 21.98
CA GLN A 70 5.42 -22.14 21.48
C GLN A 70 5.43 -23.67 21.63
N THR A 71 6.55 -24.30 21.89
CA THR A 71 6.65 -25.76 21.96
C THR A 71 6.11 -26.39 23.26
N THR A 72 5.69 -25.61 24.26
CA THR A 72 5.32 -26.19 25.58
C THR A 72 3.86 -26.04 26.01
N LEU A 73 2.95 -25.44 25.23
CA LEU A 73 1.61 -25.11 25.74
C LEU A 73 0.38 -25.68 25.00
N ASN A 74 0.51 -26.48 23.95
CA ASN A 74 -0.69 -26.98 23.22
C ASN A 74 -0.85 -28.50 23.21
N PHE A 75 -0.89 -29.13 24.41
CA PHE A 75 -1.24 -30.56 24.51
C PHE A 75 -2.76 -30.83 24.57
N ASN A 76 -3.66 -29.82 24.48
CA ASN A 76 -5.08 -30.01 24.78
C ASN A 76 -6.13 -29.31 23.90
N THR A 77 -5.80 -28.83 22.72
CA THR A 77 -6.84 -28.40 21.77
C THR A 77 -6.53 -28.95 20.38
N GLY A 78 -7.38 -29.89 19.95
CA GLY A 78 -7.21 -30.62 18.68
C GLY A 78 -7.53 -29.77 17.43
N GLU A 79 -6.91 -28.63 17.27
CA GLU A 79 -6.94 -27.83 16.05
C GLU A 79 -5.52 -27.63 15.53
N ASN A 80 -5.29 -28.10 14.30
CA ASN A 80 -4.00 -28.15 13.58
C ASN A 80 -3.41 -26.76 13.32
N ASN A 81 -2.69 -26.20 14.29
CA ASN A 81 -1.81 -25.04 14.10
C ASN A 81 -0.32 -25.42 14.10
N ASP A 82 0.01 -26.71 13.95
CA ASP A 82 1.37 -27.25 14.09
C ASP A 82 2.26 -27.14 12.84
N GLU A 83 1.74 -26.74 11.68
CA GLU A 83 2.53 -26.83 10.44
C GLU A 83 3.59 -25.73 10.29
N THR A 84 3.36 -24.53 10.80
CA THR A 84 4.33 -23.42 10.64
C THR A 84 5.49 -23.44 11.63
N THR A 85 5.34 -24.07 12.78
CA THR A 85 6.34 -24.15 13.84
C THR A 85 7.50 -25.10 13.51
N ASN A 86 7.30 -26.01 12.56
CA ASN A 86 8.27 -27.07 12.27
C ASN A 86 9.17 -26.78 11.05
N TRP A 87 8.97 -25.70 10.32
CA TRP A 87 9.75 -25.43 9.10
C TRP A 87 11.22 -25.07 9.40
N GLU A 88 11.46 -24.23 10.40
CA GLU A 88 12.80 -23.86 10.83
C GLU A 88 13.59 -25.11 11.29
N GLN A 89 12.94 -25.97 12.08
CA GLN A 89 13.54 -27.23 12.53
C GLN A 89 13.88 -28.15 11.34
N THR A 90 13.02 -28.24 10.34
CA THR A 90 13.26 -29.05 9.15
C THR A 90 14.50 -28.57 8.40
N VAL A 91 14.61 -27.27 8.12
CA VAL A 91 15.80 -26.68 7.47
C VAL A 91 17.06 -26.94 8.31
N MET A 92 16.97 -26.75 9.63
CA MET A 92 18.11 -26.96 10.52
C MET A 92 18.51 -28.43 10.64
N ARG A 93 17.56 -29.39 10.55
CA ARG A 93 17.88 -30.82 10.50
C ARG A 93 18.66 -31.17 9.24
N ILE A 94 18.22 -30.66 8.07
CA ILE A 94 18.93 -30.85 6.80
C ILE A 94 20.31 -30.17 6.87
N PHE A 95 20.40 -28.94 7.36
CA PHE A 95 21.66 -28.23 7.46
C PHE A 95 22.67 -28.97 8.33
N LYS A 96 22.23 -29.56 9.45
CA LYS A 96 23.06 -30.31 10.38
C LYS A 96 23.35 -31.77 9.98
N SER A 97 22.72 -32.29 8.92
CA SER A 97 22.90 -33.69 8.50
C SER A 97 24.31 -33.98 7.99
N HIS A 98 25.02 -32.97 7.48
CA HIS A 98 26.40 -33.10 7.01
C HIS A 98 27.24 -31.88 7.43
N GLU A 99 28.46 -32.09 7.94
CA GLU A 99 29.30 -31.01 8.50
C GLU A 99 29.76 -29.95 7.47
N LYS A 100 29.77 -30.29 6.18
CA LYS A 100 30.16 -29.37 5.09
C LYS A 100 28.96 -28.69 4.41
N ASN A 101 27.74 -28.87 4.90
CA ASN A 101 26.59 -28.19 4.37
C ASN A 101 26.71 -26.68 4.57
N ILE A 102 26.22 -25.92 3.59
CA ILE A 102 26.15 -24.46 3.64
C ILE A 102 24.69 -24.05 3.59
N LEU A 103 24.29 -23.12 4.45
CA LEU A 103 22.98 -22.48 4.42
C LEU A 103 23.15 -21.00 4.10
N LEU A 104 22.63 -20.57 2.96
CA LEU A 104 22.56 -19.19 2.51
C LEU A 104 21.13 -18.71 2.61
N GLU A 105 20.89 -17.72 3.45
CA GLU A 105 19.58 -17.12 3.69
C GLU A 105 19.53 -15.73 3.08
N PHE A 106 18.55 -15.49 2.20
CA PHE A 106 18.30 -14.22 1.56
C PHE A 106 16.94 -13.66 2.04
N THR A 107 16.92 -12.42 2.44
CA THR A 107 15.68 -11.73 2.83
C THR A 107 15.83 -10.22 2.69
N ALA A 108 14.77 -9.55 2.25
CA ALA A 108 14.70 -8.09 2.25
C ALA A 108 14.32 -7.51 3.63
N THR A 109 13.81 -8.33 4.54
CA THR A 109 13.18 -7.89 5.81
C THR A 109 13.66 -8.72 7.00
N ALA A 110 14.96 -8.68 7.30
CA ALA A 110 15.47 -9.22 8.55
C ALA A 110 15.09 -8.27 9.71
N ASP A 111 14.21 -8.72 10.61
CA ASP A 111 13.82 -7.94 11.80
C ASP A 111 14.90 -8.03 12.89
N LEU A 112 15.97 -7.30 12.70
CA LEU A 112 17.07 -7.25 13.67
C LEU A 112 16.71 -6.47 14.95
N THR A 113 15.52 -5.86 15.03
CA THR A 113 15.02 -5.26 16.27
C THR A 113 14.49 -6.31 17.24
N ASN A 114 14.14 -7.49 16.74
CA ASN A 114 13.82 -8.65 17.57
C ASN A 114 15.12 -9.27 18.14
N PRO A 115 15.28 -9.30 19.48
CA PRO A 115 16.53 -9.75 20.09
C PRO A 115 16.90 -11.20 19.75
N PHE A 116 15.93 -12.08 19.55
CA PHE A 116 16.17 -13.49 19.21
C PHE A 116 16.65 -13.64 17.77
N ILE A 117 16.11 -12.84 16.84
CA ILE A 117 16.57 -12.81 15.45
C ILE A 117 17.97 -12.18 15.38
N ALA A 118 18.18 -11.09 16.10
CA ALA A 118 19.49 -10.44 16.19
C ALA A 118 20.57 -11.41 16.71
N GLU A 119 20.25 -12.19 17.74
CA GLU A 119 21.17 -13.21 18.31
C GLU A 119 21.46 -14.34 17.30
N LYS A 120 20.42 -14.83 16.58
CA LYS A 120 20.57 -15.89 15.56
C LYS A 120 21.53 -15.46 14.45
N TYR A 121 21.44 -14.21 14.02
CA TYR A 121 22.25 -13.69 12.92
C TYR A 121 23.48 -12.90 13.35
N TYR A 122 23.76 -12.83 14.65
CA TYR A 122 24.97 -12.20 15.14
C TYR A 122 26.19 -12.80 14.43
N ASP A 123 27.07 -11.96 13.90
CA ASP A 123 28.27 -12.31 13.12
C ASP A 123 28.07 -13.17 11.85
N LYS A 124 26.82 -13.39 11.41
CA LYS A 124 26.50 -14.21 10.23
C LYS A 124 26.02 -13.41 9.01
N ILE A 125 25.77 -12.10 9.19
CA ILE A 125 25.36 -11.25 8.08
C ILE A 125 26.57 -10.96 7.20
N ILE A 126 26.57 -11.51 5.98
CA ILE A 126 27.66 -11.37 5.03
C ILE A 126 27.52 -10.06 4.23
N PHE A 127 26.27 -9.66 3.95
CA PHE A 127 25.97 -8.50 3.14
C PHE A 127 24.68 -7.85 3.62
N ASP A 128 24.74 -6.56 3.94
CA ASP A 128 23.60 -5.74 4.31
C ASP A 128 23.48 -4.57 3.33
N TYR A 129 22.39 -4.58 2.55
CA TYR A 129 22.09 -3.55 1.57
C TYR A 129 20.63 -3.13 1.68
N PRO A 130 20.32 -2.25 2.65
CA PRO A 130 18.96 -1.86 2.93
C PRO A 130 18.34 -1.10 1.75
N LEU A 131 17.02 -1.23 1.59
CA LEU A 131 16.25 -0.57 0.52
C LEU A 131 16.48 0.94 0.47
N LYS A 132 16.73 1.57 1.62
CA LYS A 132 17.12 2.99 1.70
C LYS A 132 18.36 3.27 0.85
N ARG A 133 19.43 2.50 1.06
CA ARG A 133 20.70 2.68 0.33
C ARG A 133 20.54 2.36 -1.15
N PHE A 134 19.81 1.28 -1.47
CA PHE A 134 19.47 0.91 -2.84
C PHE A 134 18.79 2.06 -3.59
N ARG A 135 17.87 2.77 -2.92
CA ARG A 135 17.20 3.94 -3.46
C ARG A 135 18.14 5.15 -3.58
N GLU A 136 18.96 5.42 -2.56
CA GLU A 136 19.93 6.53 -2.56
C GLU A 136 20.97 6.36 -3.65
N ASP A 137 21.41 5.15 -3.91
CA ASP A 137 22.33 4.79 -5.00
C ASP A 137 21.65 4.85 -6.39
N GLY A 138 20.34 5.11 -6.47
CA GLY A 138 19.62 5.34 -7.73
C GLY A 138 19.09 4.08 -8.41
N TYR A 139 19.11 2.91 -7.79
CA TYR A 139 18.65 1.65 -8.38
C TYR A 139 17.13 1.43 -8.31
N SER A 140 16.38 2.36 -7.77
CA SER A 140 14.91 2.34 -7.77
C SER A 140 14.36 3.60 -8.43
N LYS A 141 13.11 3.56 -8.91
CA LYS A 141 12.37 4.77 -9.25
C LYS A 141 12.23 5.67 -8.02
N ASP A 142 12.19 6.96 -8.23
CA ASP A 142 11.75 7.89 -7.21
C ASP A 142 10.22 7.78 -7.04
N ILE A 143 9.71 8.02 -5.84
CA ILE A 143 8.28 7.85 -5.54
C ILE A 143 7.66 9.24 -5.36
N GLU A 144 6.74 9.59 -6.22
CA GLU A 144 5.98 10.83 -6.12
C GLU A 144 4.52 10.55 -5.76
N VAL A 145 4.06 11.14 -4.66
CA VAL A 145 2.67 11.03 -4.23
C VAL A 145 1.88 12.20 -4.78
N VAL A 146 0.97 11.89 -5.68
CA VAL A 146 0.02 12.84 -6.28
C VAL A 146 -1.26 12.81 -5.46
N GLN A 147 -1.44 13.84 -4.63
CA GLN A 147 -2.62 13.98 -3.80
C GLN A 147 -3.64 14.86 -4.51
N VAL A 148 -4.75 14.29 -4.88
CA VAL A 148 -5.77 14.99 -5.67
C VAL A 148 -7.12 14.82 -5.02
N ASP A 149 -7.82 15.92 -4.89
CA ASP A 149 -9.18 15.94 -4.39
C ASP A 149 -10.18 15.84 -5.56
N LEU A 150 -10.13 14.69 -6.23
CA LEU A 150 -10.93 14.36 -7.39
C LEU A 150 -11.70 13.06 -7.20
N GLU A 151 -12.77 12.90 -7.95
CA GLU A 151 -13.46 11.61 -8.09
C GLU A 151 -12.48 10.55 -8.62
N PRO A 152 -12.67 9.25 -8.26
CA PRO A 152 -11.77 8.19 -8.68
C PRO A 152 -11.52 8.10 -10.18
N ILE A 153 -12.56 8.40 -11.01
CA ILE A 153 -12.44 8.38 -12.47
C ILE A 153 -11.52 9.49 -12.98
N ASP A 154 -11.57 10.68 -12.38
CA ASP A 154 -10.73 11.80 -12.80
C ASP A 154 -9.25 11.56 -12.41
N ARG A 155 -9.01 10.93 -11.26
CA ARG A 155 -7.67 10.46 -10.87
C ARG A 155 -7.14 9.41 -11.85
N ALA A 156 -8.00 8.51 -12.32
CA ALA A 156 -7.64 7.51 -13.31
C ALA A 156 -7.30 8.14 -14.67
N LEU A 157 -8.12 9.06 -15.15
CA LEU A 157 -7.87 9.78 -16.41
C LEU A 157 -6.57 10.58 -16.35
N GLN A 158 -6.26 11.23 -15.22
CA GLN A 158 -4.98 11.88 -15.01
C GLN A 158 -3.81 10.90 -15.14
N ALA A 159 -3.89 9.72 -14.51
CA ALA A 159 -2.83 8.73 -14.56
C ALA A 159 -2.61 8.18 -15.99
N VAL A 160 -3.67 7.99 -16.77
CA VAL A 160 -3.49 7.51 -18.16
C VAL A 160 -2.92 8.59 -19.07
N VAL A 161 -3.23 9.87 -18.86
CA VAL A 161 -2.55 10.98 -19.55
C VAL A 161 -1.04 10.99 -19.21
N MET A 162 -0.69 10.84 -17.94
CA MET A 162 0.69 10.72 -17.49
C MET A 162 1.39 9.51 -18.09
N SER A 163 0.72 8.35 -18.13
CA SER A 163 1.24 7.13 -18.75
C SER A 163 1.50 7.32 -20.24
N GLN A 164 0.62 8.02 -20.96
CA GLN A 164 0.81 8.33 -22.38
C GLN A 164 2.00 9.27 -22.59
N TYR A 165 2.16 10.29 -21.75
CA TYR A 165 3.34 11.16 -21.78
C TYR A 165 4.64 10.37 -21.59
N LYS A 166 4.72 9.52 -20.57
CA LYS A 166 5.89 8.66 -20.33
C LYS A 166 6.21 7.79 -21.54
N ARG A 167 5.18 7.23 -22.19
CA ARG A 167 5.37 6.46 -23.42
C ARG A 167 6.00 7.27 -24.55
N LYS A 168 5.54 8.52 -24.72
CA LYS A 168 6.14 9.44 -25.70
C LYS A 168 7.61 9.74 -25.37
N LEU A 169 7.93 9.93 -24.09
CA LEU A 169 9.32 10.15 -23.66
C LEU A 169 10.22 8.94 -23.94
N PHE A 170 9.74 7.71 -23.73
CA PHE A 170 10.49 6.52 -24.13
C PHE A 170 10.72 6.48 -25.64
N ALA A 171 9.74 6.87 -26.43
CA ALA A 171 9.88 6.94 -27.89
C ALA A 171 10.95 7.96 -28.34
N THR A 172 11.11 9.10 -27.64
CA THR A 172 12.19 10.08 -27.94
C THR A 172 13.58 9.49 -27.72
N LEU A 173 13.72 8.49 -26.86
CA LEU A 173 14.96 7.75 -26.63
C LEU A 173 15.14 6.57 -27.60
N GLY A 174 14.23 6.38 -28.55
CA GLY A 174 14.22 5.21 -29.43
C GLY A 174 13.85 3.89 -28.74
N LEU A 175 13.24 3.97 -27.56
CA LEU A 175 12.85 2.82 -26.73
C LEU A 175 11.36 2.52 -26.89
N ASN A 176 11.03 1.24 -26.98
CA ASN A 176 9.64 0.78 -26.93
C ASN A 176 9.20 0.55 -25.48
N GLY A 177 9.30 1.59 -24.64
CA GLY A 177 8.83 1.54 -23.27
C GLY A 177 7.31 1.57 -23.20
N LYS A 178 6.72 0.62 -22.48
CA LYS A 178 5.28 0.49 -22.28
C LYS A 178 4.93 0.73 -20.81
N PRO A 179 4.68 1.98 -20.39
CA PRO A 179 4.25 2.29 -19.02
C PRO A 179 2.88 1.67 -18.73
N VAL A 180 2.78 0.96 -17.61
CA VAL A 180 1.55 0.33 -17.13
C VAL A 180 1.00 1.14 -15.97
N VAL A 181 -0.33 1.28 -15.92
CA VAL A 181 -1.09 1.90 -14.83
C VAL A 181 -1.78 0.82 -14.02
N MET A 182 -1.70 0.89 -12.70
CA MET A 182 -2.44 0.01 -11.81
C MET A 182 -3.57 0.77 -11.12
N PHE A 183 -4.77 0.23 -11.21
CA PHE A 183 -5.96 0.70 -10.51
C PHE A 183 -6.24 -0.22 -9.33
N LYS A 184 -6.09 0.29 -8.10
CA LYS A 184 -6.28 -0.48 -6.87
C LYS A 184 -7.62 -0.19 -6.23
N SER A 185 -8.49 -1.20 -6.21
CA SER A 185 -9.79 -1.20 -5.52
C SER A 185 -9.69 -1.91 -4.16
N LYS A 186 -10.66 -1.66 -3.30
CA LYS A 186 -10.75 -2.31 -1.99
C LYS A 186 -11.43 -3.68 -2.06
N THR A 187 -12.44 -3.82 -2.92
CA THR A 187 -13.24 -5.04 -3.07
C THR A 187 -13.35 -5.46 -4.54
N ILE A 188 -13.60 -6.76 -4.77
CA ILE A 188 -13.80 -7.31 -6.12
C ILE A 188 -14.99 -6.64 -6.81
N LYS A 189 -16.06 -6.36 -6.07
CA LYS A 189 -17.25 -5.70 -6.61
C LYS A 189 -16.91 -4.29 -7.11
N GLU A 190 -16.24 -3.48 -6.26
CA GLU A 190 -15.81 -2.13 -6.64
C GLU A 190 -14.85 -2.17 -7.83
N ASN A 191 -13.98 -3.16 -7.90
CA ASN A 191 -13.03 -3.32 -9.01
C ASN A 191 -13.75 -3.53 -10.35
N ASN A 192 -14.74 -4.40 -10.38
CA ASN A 192 -15.55 -4.66 -11.58
C ASN A 192 -16.42 -3.45 -11.98
N GLU A 193 -17.06 -2.80 -11.01
CA GLU A 193 -17.85 -1.59 -11.24
C GLU A 193 -16.97 -0.47 -11.78
N PHE A 194 -15.78 -0.28 -11.23
CA PHE A 194 -14.86 0.73 -11.69
C PHE A 194 -14.30 0.44 -13.08
N LEU A 195 -13.99 -0.82 -13.41
CA LEU A 195 -13.57 -1.20 -14.77
C LEU A 195 -14.62 -0.76 -15.80
N ASN A 196 -15.89 -1.06 -15.56
CA ASN A 196 -16.98 -0.66 -16.48
C ASN A 196 -17.08 0.88 -16.60
N THR A 197 -16.98 1.59 -15.47
CA THR A 197 -16.97 3.05 -15.44
C THR A 197 -15.79 3.63 -16.21
N PHE A 198 -14.62 3.01 -16.10
CA PHE A 198 -13.41 3.43 -16.79
C PHE A 198 -13.50 3.19 -18.30
N VAL A 199 -13.98 2.02 -18.72
CA VAL A 199 -14.18 1.71 -20.15
C VAL A 199 -15.14 2.70 -20.79
N ASP A 200 -16.27 3.00 -20.12
CA ASP A 200 -17.22 3.98 -20.61
C ASP A 200 -16.60 5.40 -20.67
N ALA A 201 -15.88 5.81 -19.65
CA ALA A 201 -15.23 7.12 -19.58
C ALA A 201 -14.15 7.30 -20.67
N ILE A 202 -13.38 6.28 -21.00
CA ILE A 202 -12.39 6.31 -22.09
C ILE A 202 -13.10 6.35 -23.45
N ALA A 203 -14.12 5.51 -23.66
CA ALA A 203 -14.84 5.45 -24.92
C ALA A 203 -15.55 6.77 -25.27
N HIS A 204 -16.04 7.49 -24.25
CA HIS A 204 -16.75 8.77 -24.40
C HIS A 204 -15.93 9.98 -23.94
N LEU A 205 -14.59 9.87 -23.93
CA LEU A 205 -13.71 10.97 -23.53
C LEU A 205 -13.87 12.16 -24.48
N GLN A 206 -14.04 13.37 -23.94
CA GLN A 206 -14.29 14.62 -24.65
C GLN A 206 -13.19 15.65 -24.36
N THR A 207 -13.06 16.63 -25.26
CA THR A 207 -12.05 17.70 -25.13
C THR A 207 -12.24 18.56 -23.88
N GLU A 208 -13.48 18.75 -23.41
CA GLU A 208 -13.79 19.46 -22.17
C GLU A 208 -13.14 18.75 -20.95
N LYS A 209 -13.10 17.41 -20.96
CA LYS A 209 -12.46 16.65 -19.89
C LYS A 209 -10.94 16.78 -19.94
N ILE A 210 -10.34 16.80 -21.12
CA ILE A 210 -8.90 17.07 -21.29
C ILE A 210 -8.56 18.50 -20.82
N ALA A 211 -9.38 19.50 -21.18
CA ALA A 211 -9.23 20.88 -20.73
C ALA A 211 -9.34 20.99 -19.19
N PHE A 212 -10.31 20.27 -18.58
CA PHE A 212 -10.41 20.17 -17.13
C PHE A 212 -9.15 19.59 -16.49
N LEU A 213 -8.63 18.46 -16.99
CA LEU A 213 -7.39 17.85 -16.49
C LEU A 213 -6.19 18.79 -16.64
N ARG A 214 -6.11 19.55 -17.74
CA ARG A 214 -5.06 20.56 -17.96
C ARG A 214 -5.11 21.69 -16.92
N GLY A 215 -6.28 22.04 -16.44
CA GLY A 215 -6.48 23.04 -15.39
C GLY A 215 -6.09 22.56 -13.99
N LEU A 216 -5.94 21.26 -13.79
CA LEU A 216 -5.66 20.63 -12.49
C LEU A 216 -4.18 20.58 -12.11
N ALA A 217 -3.36 21.33 -12.66
CA ALA A 217 -1.91 21.37 -12.63
C ALA A 217 -1.17 20.78 -11.41
N CYS A 218 -0.74 19.52 -11.50
CA CYS A 218 0.51 19.12 -10.85
C CYS A 218 1.67 19.31 -11.83
N ASP A 219 2.87 19.52 -11.31
CA ASP A 219 4.04 19.88 -12.13
C ASP A 219 4.30 18.92 -13.29
N ASP A 220 4.28 17.61 -13.05
CA ASP A 220 4.55 16.63 -14.10
C ASP A 220 3.40 16.50 -15.11
N LEU A 221 2.14 16.75 -14.69
CA LEU A 221 1.00 16.80 -15.61
C LEU A 221 1.04 18.06 -16.48
N GLN A 222 1.50 19.19 -15.94
CA GLN A 222 1.75 20.42 -16.74
C GLN A 222 2.82 20.17 -17.78
N LYS A 223 3.94 19.52 -17.38
CA LYS A 223 4.99 19.11 -18.33
C LYS A 223 4.44 18.22 -19.45
N ALA A 224 3.52 17.30 -19.13
CA ALA A 224 2.84 16.44 -20.11
C ALA A 224 2.06 17.27 -21.13
N PHE A 225 1.21 18.20 -20.67
CA PHE A 225 0.42 19.04 -21.58
C PHE A 225 1.28 20.05 -22.36
N ALA A 226 2.34 20.59 -21.78
CA ALA A 226 3.32 21.42 -22.48
C ALA A 226 3.99 20.60 -23.60
N TYR A 227 4.44 19.41 -23.31
CA TYR A 227 5.02 18.49 -24.29
C TYR A 227 4.06 18.19 -25.46
N PHE A 228 2.79 17.86 -25.17
CA PHE A 228 1.80 17.59 -26.22
C PHE A 228 1.59 18.81 -27.11
N SER A 229 1.51 20.01 -26.53
CA SER A 229 1.37 21.26 -27.26
C SER A 229 2.58 21.55 -28.14
N GLU A 230 3.80 21.42 -27.61
CA GLU A 230 5.06 21.65 -28.32
C GLU A 230 5.26 20.69 -29.50
N HIS A 231 4.75 19.46 -29.38
CA HIS A 231 4.85 18.43 -30.42
C HIS A 231 3.63 18.39 -31.35
N GLY A 232 2.73 19.39 -31.27
CA GLY A 232 1.56 19.49 -32.14
C GLY A 232 0.49 18.41 -31.93
N ILE A 233 0.46 17.77 -30.75
CA ILE A 233 -0.55 16.77 -30.39
C ILE A 233 -1.76 17.54 -29.87
N SER A 234 -2.83 17.61 -30.69
CA SER A 234 -4.11 18.23 -30.29
C SER A 234 -4.84 17.38 -29.25
N ASP A 235 -5.80 18.00 -28.56
CA ASP A 235 -6.64 17.28 -27.59
C ASP A 235 -7.43 16.12 -28.26
N ASP A 236 -7.92 16.31 -29.49
CA ASP A 236 -8.57 15.25 -30.25
C ASP A 236 -7.62 14.08 -30.56
N ASN A 237 -6.39 14.37 -30.96
CA ASN A 237 -5.38 13.34 -31.21
C ASN A 237 -5.00 12.60 -29.91
N LEU A 238 -4.85 13.33 -28.81
CA LEU A 238 -4.60 12.71 -27.50
C LEU A 238 -5.75 11.79 -27.07
N ILE A 239 -7.00 12.21 -27.29
CA ILE A 239 -8.19 11.40 -26.99
C ILE A 239 -8.17 10.11 -27.81
N LEU A 240 -7.92 10.18 -29.10
CA LEU A 240 -7.85 9.00 -29.98
C LEU A 240 -6.75 8.03 -29.52
N GLU A 241 -5.56 8.56 -29.17
CA GLU A 241 -4.50 7.74 -28.64
C GLU A 241 -4.87 7.07 -27.31
N LEU A 242 -5.53 7.79 -26.39
CA LEU A 242 -5.97 7.23 -25.12
C LEU A 242 -7.05 6.15 -25.32
N GLN A 243 -8.00 6.37 -26.25
CA GLN A 243 -9.03 5.40 -26.59
C GLN A 243 -8.44 4.12 -27.17
N GLU A 244 -7.42 4.21 -28.02
CA GLU A 244 -6.70 3.05 -28.56
C GLU A 244 -5.88 2.33 -27.49
N GLU A 245 -5.08 3.09 -26.74
CA GLU A 245 -4.12 2.52 -25.77
C GLU A 245 -4.77 1.93 -24.51
N PHE A 246 -5.95 2.42 -24.13
CA PHE A 246 -6.70 1.95 -22.97
C PHE A 246 -8.06 1.35 -23.38
N SER A 247 -8.13 0.79 -24.60
CA SER A 247 -9.27 0.00 -25.05
C SER A 247 -9.47 -1.24 -24.16
N GLN A 248 -10.68 -1.78 -24.12
CA GLN A 248 -11.04 -2.90 -23.24
C GLN A 248 -10.10 -4.11 -23.38
N GLU A 249 -9.59 -4.39 -24.58
CA GLU A 249 -8.67 -5.50 -24.86
C GLU A 249 -7.29 -5.30 -24.20
N ARG A 250 -6.93 -4.06 -23.88
CA ARG A 250 -5.65 -3.70 -23.25
C ARG A 250 -5.76 -3.51 -21.73
N LEU A 251 -6.87 -3.93 -21.14
CA LEU A 251 -7.12 -3.87 -19.70
C LEU A 251 -7.12 -5.26 -19.09
N LEU A 252 -6.30 -5.47 -18.06
CA LEU A 252 -6.20 -6.74 -17.36
C LEU A 252 -6.93 -6.66 -16.02
N LEU A 253 -7.98 -7.45 -15.85
CA LEU A 253 -8.73 -7.55 -14.61
C LEU A 253 -8.21 -8.72 -13.77
N ILE A 254 -7.74 -8.41 -12.55
CA ILE A 254 -7.25 -9.35 -11.54
C ILE A 254 -8.18 -9.29 -10.34
N ASP A 255 -8.97 -10.32 -10.13
CA ASP A 255 -9.84 -10.49 -8.98
C ASP A 255 -9.24 -11.55 -8.02
N GLY A 256 -9.08 -11.21 -6.77
CA GLY A 256 -8.25 -11.89 -5.79
C GLY A 256 -8.54 -13.35 -5.45
N LYS A 257 -9.52 -14.04 -6.06
CA LYS A 257 -9.89 -15.41 -5.66
C LYS A 257 -9.66 -16.50 -6.72
N SER A 258 -9.44 -16.14 -7.97
CA SER A 258 -9.23 -17.11 -9.06
C SER A 258 -8.39 -16.50 -10.17
N ILE A 259 -7.09 -16.32 -9.93
CA ILE A 259 -6.20 -16.06 -11.05
C ILE A 259 -6.06 -17.36 -11.83
N THR A 260 -6.56 -17.37 -13.06
CA THR A 260 -6.25 -18.47 -13.98
C THR A 260 -4.76 -18.44 -14.33
N PRO A 261 -4.13 -19.60 -14.61
CA PRO A 261 -2.72 -19.64 -15.02
C PRO A 261 -2.41 -18.69 -16.19
N GLU A 262 -3.36 -18.51 -17.10
CA GLU A 262 -3.26 -17.61 -18.24
C GLU A 262 -3.18 -16.14 -17.80
N LYS A 263 -4.08 -15.67 -16.91
CA LYS A 263 -4.03 -14.32 -16.35
C LYS A 263 -2.73 -14.09 -15.58
N GLN A 264 -2.26 -15.09 -14.82
CA GLN A 264 -0.99 -15.02 -14.11
C GLN A 264 0.18 -14.85 -15.09
N GLN A 265 0.17 -15.59 -16.21
CA GLN A 265 1.18 -15.45 -17.25
C GLN A 265 1.15 -14.06 -17.88
N HIS A 266 -0.03 -13.52 -18.19
CA HIS A 266 -0.17 -12.16 -18.71
C HIS A 266 0.34 -11.12 -17.72
N LEU A 267 0.02 -11.28 -16.44
CA LEU A 267 0.48 -10.37 -15.37
C LEU A 267 2.02 -10.39 -15.22
N ASN A 268 2.64 -11.57 -15.31
CA ASN A 268 4.09 -11.72 -15.17
C ASN A 268 4.85 -11.34 -16.46
N SER A 269 4.16 -11.23 -17.59
CA SER A 269 4.76 -10.86 -18.88
C SER A 269 4.48 -9.42 -19.31
N LEU A 270 4.05 -8.53 -18.39
CA LEU A 270 3.70 -7.14 -18.73
C LEU A 270 4.85 -6.36 -19.40
N GLU A 271 6.09 -6.75 -19.17
CA GLU A 271 7.26 -6.14 -19.81
C GLU A 271 7.51 -6.65 -21.24
N SER A 272 6.91 -7.78 -21.59
CA SER A 272 7.10 -8.37 -22.90
C SER A 272 6.53 -7.48 -24.01
N PRO A 273 7.25 -7.30 -25.14
CA PRO A 273 6.72 -6.59 -26.30
C PRO A 273 5.45 -7.21 -26.91
N GLN A 274 5.22 -8.51 -26.66
CA GLN A 274 4.04 -9.24 -27.13
C GLN A 274 2.82 -9.10 -26.22
N ASN A 275 2.99 -8.50 -25.05
CA ASN A 275 1.91 -8.24 -24.12
C ASN A 275 1.40 -6.81 -24.34
N ASP A 276 0.12 -6.67 -24.73
CA ASP A 276 -0.48 -5.37 -25.08
C ASP A 276 -1.19 -4.67 -23.92
N TYR A 277 -1.24 -5.28 -22.73
CA TYR A 277 -1.92 -4.68 -21.59
C TYR A 277 -1.25 -3.37 -21.13
N ARG A 278 -2.09 -2.34 -20.94
CA ARG A 278 -1.69 -0.99 -20.52
C ARG A 278 -2.16 -0.64 -19.11
N ALA A 279 -3.20 -1.32 -18.63
CA ALA A 279 -3.68 -1.12 -17.27
C ALA A 279 -4.05 -2.44 -16.61
N VAL A 280 -3.84 -2.49 -15.29
CA VAL A 280 -4.18 -3.62 -14.42
C VAL A 280 -5.17 -3.14 -13.37
N PHE A 281 -6.31 -3.80 -13.28
CA PHE A 281 -7.33 -3.58 -12.25
C PHE A 281 -7.19 -4.68 -11.20
N ALA A 282 -6.84 -4.30 -9.97
CA ALA A 282 -6.49 -5.27 -8.93
C ALA A 282 -7.11 -4.94 -7.56
N VAL A 283 -7.33 -5.98 -6.74
CA VAL A 283 -7.70 -5.88 -5.34
C VAL A 283 -6.46 -6.23 -4.48
N ASP A 284 -6.45 -7.27 -3.67
CA ASP A 284 -5.40 -7.50 -2.68
C ASP A 284 -4.22 -8.40 -3.10
N MET A 285 -4.21 -8.95 -4.32
CA MET A 285 -3.40 -10.12 -4.67
C MET A 285 -1.97 -9.89 -5.17
N LEU A 286 -1.51 -8.66 -5.30
CA LEU A 286 -0.19 -8.38 -5.88
C LEU A 286 0.92 -8.24 -4.82
N ASN A 287 0.72 -8.85 -3.65
CA ASN A 287 1.61 -8.63 -2.51
C ASN A 287 2.85 -9.53 -2.52
N GLU A 288 2.79 -10.73 -3.11
CA GLU A 288 3.93 -11.66 -3.17
C GLU A 288 4.11 -12.24 -4.58
N GLY A 289 5.36 -12.44 -4.99
CA GLY A 289 5.72 -13.10 -6.24
C GLY A 289 5.53 -12.28 -7.53
N TRP A 290 4.96 -11.07 -7.47
CA TRP A 290 4.81 -10.22 -8.65
C TRP A 290 5.96 -9.22 -8.75
N ASP A 291 6.61 -9.19 -9.90
CA ASP A 291 7.76 -8.33 -10.18
C ASP A 291 7.66 -7.76 -11.59
N VAL A 292 7.40 -6.46 -11.69
CA VAL A 292 7.21 -5.77 -12.96
C VAL A 292 7.90 -4.40 -12.92
N LEU A 293 8.83 -4.16 -13.85
CA LEU A 293 9.61 -2.93 -13.91
C LEU A 293 8.86 -1.79 -14.61
N ASN A 294 7.89 -2.10 -15.47
CA ASN A 294 7.15 -1.11 -16.27
C ASN A 294 5.87 -0.58 -15.60
N LEU A 295 5.68 -0.81 -14.30
CA LEU A 295 4.66 -0.13 -13.50
C LEU A 295 5.13 1.29 -13.17
N PHE A 296 4.41 2.30 -13.65
CA PHE A 296 4.79 3.71 -13.49
C PHE A 296 3.75 4.56 -12.77
N ASP A 297 2.50 4.08 -12.68
CA ASP A 297 1.42 4.78 -12.01
C ASP A 297 0.58 3.79 -11.20
N ILE A 298 0.30 4.13 -9.95
CA ILE A 298 -0.62 3.38 -9.08
C ILE A 298 -1.73 4.35 -8.66
N VAL A 299 -2.97 4.02 -8.95
CA VAL A 299 -4.14 4.82 -8.61
C VAL A 299 -4.95 4.13 -7.52
N ARG A 300 -4.99 4.72 -6.35
CA ARG A 300 -5.83 4.27 -5.25
C ARG A 300 -7.26 4.78 -5.47
N LEU A 301 -8.21 3.86 -5.60
CA LEU A 301 -9.60 4.18 -5.95
C LEU A 301 -10.52 4.37 -4.74
N TYR A 302 -10.07 4.02 -3.55
CA TYR A 302 -10.83 4.12 -2.31
C TYR A 302 -10.18 5.10 -1.33
N ASP A 303 -10.97 5.61 -0.39
CA ASP A 303 -10.53 6.67 0.53
C ASP A 303 -10.59 6.24 2.01
N THR A 304 -10.97 4.97 2.26
CA THR A 304 -11.08 4.40 3.60
C THR A 304 -9.72 4.07 4.20
N ARG A 305 -9.61 4.18 5.53
CA ARG A 305 -8.43 3.85 6.34
C ARG A 305 -8.79 2.76 7.35
N ASP A 306 -7.87 1.86 7.64
CA ASP A 306 -8.04 0.78 8.64
C ASP A 306 -7.13 0.95 9.86
N ALA A 307 -6.39 2.06 9.95
CA ALA A 307 -5.49 2.30 11.08
C ALA A 307 -6.22 2.34 12.42
N LYS A 308 -5.69 1.61 13.38
CA LYS A 308 -6.10 1.66 14.79
C LYS A 308 -4.96 2.24 15.62
N GLY A 309 -5.15 3.48 16.12
CA GLY A 309 -4.13 4.19 16.87
C GLY A 309 -2.99 4.73 16.00
N ASN A 310 -1.75 4.60 16.48
CA ASN A 310 -0.55 5.16 15.82
C ASN A 310 0.15 4.18 14.85
N LYS A 311 -0.36 2.94 14.72
CA LYS A 311 0.24 1.96 13.81
C LYS A 311 -0.48 1.98 12.46
N PRO A 312 0.26 1.83 11.33
CA PRO A 312 -0.35 1.67 10.03
C PRO A 312 -1.32 0.49 10.00
N GLY A 313 -2.45 0.65 9.29
CA GLY A 313 -3.38 -0.45 9.06
C GLY A 313 -2.82 -1.48 8.09
N LYS A 314 -3.44 -2.67 8.08
CA LYS A 314 -3.01 -3.77 7.18
C LYS A 314 -3.03 -3.33 5.71
N THR A 315 -4.07 -2.63 5.29
CA THR A 315 -4.20 -2.14 3.91
C THR A 315 -3.07 -1.17 3.55
N THR A 316 -2.74 -0.23 4.46
CA THR A 316 -1.64 0.73 4.21
C THR A 316 -0.27 0.04 4.16
N MET A 317 -0.06 -1.00 4.96
CA MET A 317 1.15 -1.83 4.87
C MET A 317 1.27 -2.54 3.52
N GLN A 318 0.17 -3.10 3.02
CA GLN A 318 0.11 -3.73 1.70
C GLN A 318 0.35 -2.72 0.58
N GLU A 319 -0.19 -1.50 0.70
CA GLU A 319 0.08 -0.41 -0.24
C GLU A 319 1.55 0.01 -0.23
N ALA A 320 2.20 0.09 0.92
CA ALA A 320 3.63 0.37 1.02
C ALA A 320 4.47 -0.72 0.33
N GLN A 321 4.14 -1.99 0.51
CA GLN A 321 4.79 -3.11 -0.19
C GLN A 321 4.60 -3.02 -1.72
N LEU A 322 3.37 -2.71 -2.16
CA LEU A 322 3.07 -2.52 -3.59
C LEU A 322 3.85 -1.35 -4.20
N ILE A 323 3.95 -0.22 -3.49
CA ILE A 323 4.76 0.93 -3.89
C ILE A 323 6.23 0.51 -4.01
N GLY A 324 6.76 -0.26 -3.06
CA GLY A 324 8.12 -0.78 -3.10
C GLY A 324 8.39 -1.64 -4.34
N ARG A 325 7.45 -2.51 -4.71
CA ARG A 325 7.53 -3.32 -5.94
C ARG A 325 7.44 -2.45 -7.20
N GLY A 326 6.50 -1.50 -7.24
CA GLY A 326 6.35 -0.56 -8.36
C GLY A 326 7.55 0.38 -8.52
N ALA A 327 8.28 0.66 -7.44
CA ALA A 327 9.48 1.48 -7.46
C ALA A 327 10.72 0.78 -8.06
N ARG A 328 10.66 -0.49 -8.43
CA ARG A 328 11.76 -1.15 -9.14
C ARG A 328 12.07 -0.42 -10.44
N TYR A 329 13.37 -0.18 -10.66
CA TYR A 329 13.81 0.69 -11.74
C TYR A 329 13.71 -0.02 -13.10
N PHE A 330 13.03 0.63 -14.04
CA PHE A 330 13.06 0.23 -15.45
C PHE A 330 14.35 0.78 -16.08
N ALA A 331 15.37 -0.06 -16.15
CA ALA A 331 16.66 0.34 -16.67
C ALA A 331 16.58 0.66 -18.17
N PHE A 332 17.08 1.84 -18.55
CA PHE A 332 17.23 2.25 -19.93
C PHE A 332 18.58 2.91 -20.15
N ASN A 333 19.07 2.89 -21.38
CA ASN A 333 20.31 3.55 -21.76
C ASN A 333 20.01 4.96 -22.28
N ASP A 334 20.72 5.95 -21.72
CA ASP A 334 20.81 7.28 -22.28
C ASP A 334 22.23 7.43 -22.85
N PRO A 335 22.37 7.64 -24.18
CA PRO A 335 23.68 7.84 -24.79
C PRO A 335 24.49 9.02 -24.21
N ASN A 336 23.79 9.98 -23.60
CA ASN A 336 24.41 11.15 -22.98
C ASN A 336 24.92 10.89 -21.55
N LYS A 337 24.52 9.78 -20.94
CA LYS A 337 24.88 9.39 -19.54
C LYS A 337 25.21 7.90 -19.44
N PRO A 338 26.20 7.39 -20.19
CA PRO A 338 26.50 5.96 -20.24
C PRO A 338 27.01 5.40 -18.90
N GLU A 339 27.58 6.26 -18.04
CA GLU A 339 28.08 5.89 -16.72
C GLU A 339 26.97 5.54 -15.70
N LYS A 340 25.75 6.01 -15.95
CA LYS A 340 24.57 5.73 -15.10
C LYS A 340 23.72 4.57 -15.63
N MET A 341 24.33 3.58 -16.26
CA MET A 341 23.64 2.39 -16.73
C MET A 341 23.01 1.64 -15.56
N GLY A 342 21.69 1.33 -15.65
CA GLY A 342 20.96 0.63 -14.60
C GLY A 342 20.54 1.48 -13.39
N MET A 343 20.87 2.78 -13.38
CA MET A 343 20.59 3.72 -12.29
C MET A 343 19.78 4.90 -12.80
N ARG A 344 19.12 5.64 -11.89
CA ARG A 344 18.51 6.95 -12.23
C ARG A 344 19.57 7.92 -12.71
N LYS A 345 19.21 8.72 -13.72
CA LYS A 345 20.13 9.56 -14.46
C LYS A 345 19.96 11.05 -14.16
N TYR A 346 18.74 11.43 -13.73
CA TYR A 346 18.33 12.83 -13.66
C TYR A 346 18.07 13.34 -12.25
N ASP A 347 18.64 12.70 -11.22
CA ASP A 347 18.51 13.15 -9.82
C ASP A 347 19.12 14.53 -9.59
N ASP A 348 20.16 14.88 -10.37
CA ASP A 348 20.86 16.17 -10.31
C ASP A 348 20.25 17.23 -11.27
N ASP A 349 19.29 16.85 -12.11
CA ASP A 349 18.64 17.70 -13.12
C ASP A 349 17.11 17.60 -13.01
N MET A 350 16.57 18.37 -12.06
CA MET A 350 15.17 18.32 -11.68
C MET A 350 14.20 18.78 -12.77
N ASP A 351 14.66 19.64 -13.65
CA ASP A 351 13.87 20.22 -14.74
C ASP A 351 13.86 19.34 -15.99
N ASN A 352 14.71 18.33 -16.04
CA ASN A 352 14.78 17.44 -17.18
C ASN A 352 13.46 16.67 -17.39
N PRO A 353 12.83 16.77 -18.58
CA PRO A 353 11.56 16.08 -18.84
C PRO A 353 11.67 14.56 -18.71
N LEU A 354 12.84 13.96 -18.99
CA LEU A 354 13.07 12.53 -18.88
C LEU A 354 13.05 12.02 -17.41
N ARG A 355 13.16 12.92 -16.43
CA ARG A 355 13.03 12.53 -15.01
C ARG A 355 11.67 11.91 -14.69
N VAL A 356 10.62 12.24 -15.45
CA VAL A 356 9.27 11.68 -15.25
C VAL A 356 9.23 10.16 -15.49
N ILE A 357 10.08 9.63 -16.39
CA ILE A 357 10.19 8.18 -16.61
C ILE A 357 11.06 7.46 -15.56
N GLU A 358 11.64 8.18 -14.64
CA GLU A 358 12.38 7.65 -13.49
C GLU A 358 11.54 7.69 -12.20
N LYS A 359 10.27 8.10 -12.29
CA LYS A 359 9.35 8.20 -11.15
C LYS A 359 8.24 7.16 -11.21
N LEU A 360 7.87 6.66 -10.02
CA LEU A 360 6.59 6.01 -9.78
C LEU A 360 5.63 7.06 -9.20
N HIS A 361 4.50 7.29 -9.86
CA HIS A 361 3.46 8.18 -9.36
C HIS A 361 2.41 7.37 -8.61
N TYR A 362 2.19 7.74 -7.35
CA TYR A 362 1.15 7.15 -6.51
C TYR A 362 0.01 8.16 -6.33
N HIS A 363 -1.10 7.92 -7.01
CA HIS A 363 -2.26 8.80 -7.02
C HIS A 363 -3.23 8.43 -5.90
N SER A 364 -3.47 9.34 -4.97
CA SER A 364 -4.41 9.16 -3.86
C SER A 364 -5.28 10.39 -3.64
N GLN A 365 -6.36 10.22 -2.90
CA GLN A 365 -7.13 11.37 -2.41
C GLN A 365 -6.27 12.21 -1.46
N HIS A 366 -6.53 13.50 -1.42
CA HIS A 366 -5.89 14.41 -0.48
C HIS A 366 -6.35 14.11 0.96
N ASN A 367 -5.58 13.33 1.69
CA ASN A 367 -5.82 12.98 3.08
C ASN A 367 -4.50 13.00 3.88
N PRO A 368 -4.21 14.10 4.62
CA PRO A 368 -2.95 14.24 5.36
C PRO A 368 -2.70 13.11 6.36
N ARG A 369 -3.75 12.58 7.00
CA ARG A 369 -3.62 11.46 7.96
C ARG A 369 -3.22 10.18 7.26
N TYR A 370 -3.81 9.91 6.09
CA TYR A 370 -3.43 8.76 5.29
C TYR A 370 -1.98 8.85 4.81
N ILE A 371 -1.54 10.04 4.36
CA ILE A 371 -0.15 10.24 3.93
C ILE A 371 0.85 10.05 5.07
N GLN A 372 0.52 10.51 6.27
CA GLN A 372 1.34 10.25 7.45
C GLN A 372 1.41 8.74 7.76
N GLU A 373 0.29 8.04 7.67
CA GLU A 373 0.21 6.59 7.85
C GLU A 373 1.02 5.84 6.79
N LEU A 374 0.89 6.24 5.52
CA LEU A 374 1.66 5.67 4.42
C LEU A 374 3.17 5.89 4.61
N ARG A 375 3.61 7.08 5.06
CA ARG A 375 5.02 7.33 5.41
C ARG A 375 5.49 6.40 6.51
N SER A 376 4.70 6.22 7.56
CA SER A 376 5.03 5.29 8.65
C SER A 376 5.12 3.84 8.15
N ALA A 377 4.25 3.44 7.24
CA ALA A 377 4.31 2.12 6.62
C ALA A 377 5.56 1.95 5.72
N LEU A 378 5.92 2.97 4.95
CA LEU A 378 7.14 2.96 4.12
C LEU A 378 8.42 2.92 4.97
N VAL A 379 8.40 3.54 6.15
CA VAL A 379 9.50 3.40 7.13
C VAL A 379 9.56 1.97 7.66
N SER A 380 8.43 1.42 8.10
CA SER A 380 8.39 0.05 8.66
C SER A 380 8.75 -1.04 7.63
N THR A 381 8.55 -0.77 6.34
CA THR A 381 8.99 -1.66 5.24
C THR A 381 10.43 -1.42 4.79
N GLY A 382 11.14 -0.47 5.41
CA GLY A 382 12.53 -0.14 5.08
C GLY A 382 12.72 0.67 3.78
N ILE A 383 11.64 1.08 3.12
CA ILE A 383 11.69 1.92 1.91
C ILE A 383 12.09 3.36 2.26
N MET A 384 11.64 3.84 3.42
CA MET A 384 12.05 5.14 4.00
C MET A 384 12.96 4.95 5.21
N ALA A 385 13.87 5.90 5.40
CA ALA A 385 14.62 5.99 6.65
C ALA A 385 13.72 6.52 7.78
N GLU A 386 13.93 6.03 8.98
CA GLU A 386 13.44 6.70 10.18
C GLU A 386 14.06 8.10 10.25
N GLN A 387 13.20 9.11 10.45
CA GLN A 387 13.66 10.51 10.58
C GLN A 387 14.09 10.85 12.02
N TYR A 388 14.22 9.83 12.88
CA TYR A 388 14.60 10.02 14.27
C TYR A 388 16.06 9.64 14.49
N ILE A 389 16.80 10.54 15.11
CA ILE A 389 18.08 10.22 15.73
C ILE A 389 17.69 9.87 17.17
N GLU A 390 17.87 8.61 17.57
CA GLU A 390 17.80 8.26 19.00
C GLU A 390 19.03 8.89 19.68
N VAL A 391 18.76 9.91 20.46
CA VAL A 391 19.77 10.50 21.34
C VAL A 391 19.52 9.91 22.73
N GLU A 392 20.40 9.06 23.20
CA GLU A 392 20.40 8.65 24.59
C GLU A 392 20.84 9.83 25.44
N GLU A 393 19.88 10.50 26.06
CA GLU A 393 20.16 11.53 27.04
C GLU A 393 20.07 10.95 28.45
N ASN A 394 21.14 11.06 29.19
CA ASN A 394 21.13 10.74 30.60
C ASN A 394 20.42 11.82 31.41
N LEU A 395 19.53 11.40 32.31
CA LEU A 395 18.89 12.32 33.26
C LEU A 395 19.95 13.08 34.04
N LYS A 396 19.81 14.40 34.10
CA LYS A 396 20.71 15.25 34.89
C LYS A 396 20.76 14.77 36.34
N GLU A 397 21.94 14.73 36.93
CA GLU A 397 22.12 14.28 38.34
C GLU A 397 21.30 15.11 39.33
N GLU A 398 21.17 16.41 39.08
CA GLU A 398 20.30 17.31 39.89
C GLU A 398 18.84 16.84 39.88
N PHE A 399 18.33 16.35 38.72
CA PHE A 399 16.98 15.81 38.63
C PHE A 399 16.84 14.49 39.38
N LYS A 400 17.82 13.59 39.29
CA LYS A 400 17.84 12.32 40.05
C LYS A 400 17.86 12.54 41.57
N LEU A 401 18.43 13.64 42.02
CA LEU A 401 18.43 14.05 43.44
C LEU A 401 17.12 14.70 43.86
N SER A 402 16.29 15.17 42.95
CA SER A 402 15.05 15.85 43.23
C SER A 402 14.02 14.96 43.94
N ARG A 403 13.15 15.60 44.74
CA ARG A 403 12.03 14.92 45.40
C ARG A 403 11.05 14.32 44.37
N LEU A 404 10.89 14.98 43.24
CA LEU A 404 10.01 14.52 42.16
C LEU A 404 10.50 13.16 41.57
N TYR A 405 11.80 13.00 41.35
CA TYR A 405 12.36 11.73 40.87
C TYR A 405 12.29 10.62 41.93
N LYS A 406 12.53 10.94 43.20
CA LYS A 406 12.59 9.95 44.31
C LYS A 406 11.22 9.49 44.79
N SER A 407 10.21 10.34 44.76
CA SER A 407 8.88 10.07 45.34
C SER A 407 7.71 10.53 44.46
N GLY A 408 7.97 11.01 43.25
CA GLY A 408 6.94 11.35 42.29
C GLY A 408 6.22 10.09 41.75
N VAL A 409 4.95 10.23 41.43
CA VAL A 409 4.13 9.19 40.82
C VAL A 409 3.63 9.67 39.48
N ILE A 410 3.59 8.76 38.52
CA ILE A 410 2.99 9.00 37.20
C ILE A 410 1.65 8.27 37.18
N PHE A 411 0.58 8.99 36.93
CA PHE A 411 -0.73 8.39 36.75
C PHE A 411 -0.87 7.90 35.31
N LYS A 412 -1.19 6.62 35.16
CA LYS A 412 -1.51 6.00 33.88
C LYS A 412 -2.98 5.62 33.90
N ASN A 413 -3.75 6.07 32.92
CA ASN A 413 -5.11 5.59 32.73
C ASN A 413 -5.06 4.18 32.12
N GLU A 414 -5.58 3.19 32.85
CA GLU A 414 -5.80 1.85 32.32
C GLU A 414 -7.18 1.76 31.69
N GLN A 415 -7.27 1.07 30.57
CA GLN A 415 -8.53 0.84 29.90
C GLN A 415 -9.32 -0.18 30.71
N LYS A 416 -10.42 0.24 31.33
CA LYS A 416 -11.30 -0.65 32.09
C LYS A 416 -12.16 -1.45 31.10
N GLU A 417 -12.11 -2.78 31.16
CA GLU A 417 -13.08 -3.63 30.49
C GLU A 417 -14.45 -3.43 31.12
N ILE A 418 -15.41 -2.94 30.33
CA ILE A 418 -16.79 -2.75 30.78
C ILE A 418 -17.53 -4.08 30.62
N ALA A 419 -18.09 -4.57 31.73
CA ALA A 419 -18.89 -5.78 31.73
C ALA A 419 -20.13 -5.64 30.80
N PRO A 420 -20.58 -6.75 30.16
CA PRO A 420 -21.69 -6.70 29.19
C PRO A 420 -22.99 -6.11 29.75
N GLU A 421 -23.22 -6.20 31.06
CA GLU A 421 -24.42 -5.70 31.75
C GLU A 421 -24.43 -4.15 31.88
N GLU A 422 -23.29 -3.45 31.78
CA GLU A 422 -23.22 -1.99 31.82
C GLU A 422 -23.48 -1.33 30.45
N LYS A 423 -23.77 -2.10 29.40
CA LYS A 423 -23.96 -1.61 28.01
C LYS A 423 -25.35 -1.05 27.71
N ASN A 424 -26.26 -0.93 28.68
CA ASN A 424 -27.54 -0.22 28.50
C ASN A 424 -27.31 1.29 28.43
N VAL A 425 -26.66 1.75 27.37
CA VAL A 425 -26.38 3.16 27.13
C VAL A 425 -27.56 3.76 26.37
N ASP A 426 -28.27 4.66 27.00
CA ASP A 426 -29.39 5.39 26.40
C ASP A 426 -28.85 6.54 25.53
N GLY A 427 -28.27 6.21 24.36
CA GLY A 427 -27.73 7.13 23.40
C GLY A 427 -26.25 6.92 23.05
N LEU A 428 -25.73 7.72 22.15
CA LEU A 428 -24.32 7.69 21.75
C LEU A 428 -23.40 8.05 22.93
N SER A 429 -22.25 7.40 23.02
CA SER A 429 -21.29 7.64 24.10
C SER A 429 -20.84 9.11 24.15
N GLY A 430 -20.44 9.57 25.33
CA GLY A 430 -19.90 10.92 25.49
C GLY A 430 -18.66 11.18 24.64
N THR A 431 -17.85 10.16 24.41
CA THR A 431 -16.69 10.21 23.50
C THR A 431 -17.10 10.52 22.06
N ILE A 432 -18.16 9.91 21.55
CA ILE A 432 -18.68 10.17 20.20
C ILE A 432 -19.33 11.57 20.14
N ARG A 433 -20.17 11.91 21.11
CA ARG A 433 -20.91 13.19 21.10
C ARG A 433 -20.03 14.43 21.27
N ASN A 434 -18.92 14.30 21.97
CA ASN A 434 -18.01 15.43 22.28
C ASN A 434 -16.75 15.43 21.40
N LYS A 435 -16.58 14.42 20.53
CA LYS A 435 -15.46 14.37 19.59
C LYS A 435 -15.60 15.50 18.57
N ARG A 436 -14.50 16.14 18.27
CA ARG A 436 -14.42 17.11 17.18
C ARG A 436 -14.25 16.37 15.86
N TYR A 437 -15.23 16.51 14.99
CA TYR A 437 -15.21 15.95 13.63
C TYR A 437 -14.78 17.03 12.66
N GLU A 438 -13.93 16.67 11.70
CA GLU A 438 -13.49 17.58 10.65
C GLU A 438 -13.73 16.92 9.30
N VAL A 439 -14.28 17.69 8.36
CA VAL A 439 -14.51 17.28 6.97
C VAL A 439 -13.91 18.33 6.05
N THR A 440 -13.02 17.89 5.18
CA THR A 440 -12.45 18.74 4.13
C THR A 440 -13.26 18.58 2.86
N MET A 441 -13.75 19.71 2.34
CA MET A 441 -14.49 19.74 1.07
C MET A 441 -13.53 19.54 -0.09
N PRO A 442 -13.96 18.81 -1.13
CA PRO A 442 -13.24 18.73 -2.39
C PRO A 442 -13.07 20.13 -3.01
N THR A 443 -11.84 20.59 -3.10
CA THR A 443 -11.52 21.92 -3.65
C THR A 443 -11.02 21.88 -5.09
N GLY A 444 -10.86 20.68 -5.65
CA GLY A 444 -10.22 20.51 -6.97
C GLY A 444 -8.72 20.88 -6.98
N GLN A 445 -8.17 21.30 -5.83
CA GLN A 445 -6.76 21.65 -5.74
C GLN A 445 -5.90 20.38 -5.72
N GLN A 446 -4.74 20.49 -6.33
CA GLN A 446 -3.81 19.38 -6.50
C GLN A 446 -2.49 19.68 -5.81
N LYS A 447 -1.89 18.68 -5.18
CA LYS A 447 -0.57 18.75 -4.59
C LYS A 447 0.20 17.51 -4.97
N SER A 448 1.38 17.69 -5.53
CA SER A 448 2.33 16.61 -5.72
C SER A 448 3.60 16.89 -4.92
N GLY A 449 4.33 15.87 -4.55
CA GLY A 449 5.58 16.01 -3.83
C GLY A 449 6.27 14.68 -3.61
N ASP A 450 7.59 14.74 -3.52
CA ASP A 450 8.41 13.60 -3.13
C ASP A 450 8.00 13.14 -1.71
N ILE A 451 7.61 11.89 -1.59
CA ILE A 451 7.20 11.32 -0.30
C ILE A 451 8.36 11.32 0.71
N PHE A 452 9.60 11.36 0.24
CA PHE A 452 10.80 11.39 1.07
C PHE A 452 11.15 12.78 1.60
N GLY A 453 10.40 13.83 1.21
CA GLY A 453 10.52 15.18 1.75
C GLY A 453 11.73 15.96 1.27
N ARG A 454 12.32 15.60 0.13
CA ARG A 454 13.46 16.33 -0.47
C ARG A 454 13.07 17.73 -0.94
N TYR A 455 11.77 17.96 -1.17
CA TYR A 455 11.24 19.24 -1.65
C TYR A 455 10.07 19.67 -0.78
N ALA A 456 10.06 20.95 -0.39
CA ALA A 456 8.91 21.55 0.26
C ALA A 456 7.78 21.68 -0.77
N ALA A 457 6.68 20.94 -0.55
CA ALA A 457 5.49 21.13 -1.37
C ALA A 457 4.92 22.53 -1.14
N PRO A 458 4.44 23.23 -2.16
CA PRO A 458 3.81 24.54 -2.02
C PRO A 458 2.64 24.47 -1.04
N GLU A 459 2.46 25.51 -0.24
CA GLU A 459 1.32 25.63 0.66
C GLU A 459 0.03 25.78 -0.17
N LEU A 460 -0.98 24.99 0.19
CA LEU A 460 -2.32 25.15 -0.40
C LEU A 460 -2.90 26.50 -0.02
N THR A 461 -3.66 27.12 -0.92
CA THR A 461 -4.36 28.39 -0.68
C THR A 461 -5.21 28.34 0.60
N ALA A 462 -5.33 29.48 1.27
CA ALA A 462 -6.01 29.59 2.55
C ALA A 462 -7.43 28.99 2.48
N GLN A 463 -7.66 27.97 3.31
CA GLN A 463 -8.97 27.34 3.46
C GLN A 463 -9.75 28.02 4.58
N SER A 464 -11.01 28.30 4.34
CA SER A 464 -11.95 28.75 5.35
C SER A 464 -12.50 27.58 6.16
N ARG A 465 -12.98 27.87 7.38
CA ARG A 465 -13.55 26.87 8.29
C ARG A 465 -14.94 27.30 8.73
N ALA A 466 -15.91 26.40 8.63
CA ALA A 466 -17.27 26.62 9.13
C ALA A 466 -17.63 25.53 10.15
N SER A 467 -18.21 25.94 11.29
CA SER A 467 -18.70 24.99 12.29
C SER A 467 -20.19 24.76 12.05
N LEU A 468 -20.58 23.51 11.83
CA LEU A 468 -21.94 23.09 11.48
C LEU A 468 -22.41 21.96 12.40
N LYS A 469 -23.74 21.71 12.34
CA LYS A 469 -24.41 20.57 12.98
C LYS A 469 -25.21 19.80 11.93
N PHE A 470 -25.62 18.57 12.24
CA PHE A 470 -26.49 17.80 11.35
C PHE A 470 -27.80 18.49 11.01
N SER A 471 -28.39 19.26 11.96
CA SER A 471 -29.58 20.07 11.72
C SER A 471 -29.44 21.07 10.58
N ASP A 472 -28.23 21.61 10.38
CA ASP A 472 -27.96 22.64 9.37
C ASP A 472 -27.94 22.08 7.96
N LEU A 473 -27.65 20.78 7.82
CA LEU A 473 -27.59 20.10 6.52
C LEU A 473 -28.96 19.76 5.93
N GLY A 474 -29.99 19.69 6.79
CA GLY A 474 -31.36 19.34 6.43
C GLY A 474 -31.69 17.86 6.60
N GLU A 475 -32.93 17.59 7.07
CA GLU A 475 -33.38 16.24 7.46
C GLU A 475 -33.25 15.19 6.33
N ASN A 476 -33.64 15.56 5.12
CA ASN A 476 -33.59 14.65 3.96
C ASN A 476 -32.17 14.24 3.58
N VAL A 477 -31.22 15.18 3.67
CA VAL A 477 -29.80 14.94 3.41
C VAL A 477 -29.23 13.99 4.45
N VAL A 478 -29.47 14.24 5.74
CA VAL A 478 -28.97 13.39 6.82
C VAL A 478 -29.57 11.99 6.76
N ARG A 479 -30.86 11.87 6.47
CA ARG A 479 -31.55 10.57 6.27
C ARG A 479 -30.93 9.79 5.11
N THR A 480 -30.67 10.47 3.99
CA THR A 480 -30.00 9.83 2.82
C THR A 480 -28.58 9.38 3.16
N ALA A 481 -27.84 10.16 3.94
CA ALA A 481 -26.52 9.80 4.39
C ALA A 481 -26.55 8.58 5.35
N ILE A 482 -27.48 8.53 6.30
CA ILE A 482 -27.68 7.40 7.22
C ILE A 482 -27.92 6.10 6.44
N ASN A 483 -28.77 6.14 5.41
CA ASN A 483 -29.10 4.95 4.62
C ASN A 483 -27.90 4.34 3.85
N ARG A 484 -26.77 5.07 3.74
CA ARG A 484 -25.54 4.54 3.14
C ARG A 484 -24.75 3.61 4.04
N PHE A 485 -25.08 3.58 5.35
CA PHE A 485 -24.38 2.78 6.34
C PHE A 485 -25.30 1.70 6.89
N SER A 486 -24.95 0.44 6.66
CA SER A 486 -25.72 -0.70 7.15
C SER A 486 -25.77 -0.77 8.68
N GLU A 487 -24.76 -0.20 9.35
CA GLU A 487 -24.64 -0.11 10.81
C GLU A 487 -25.65 0.87 11.41
N LEU A 488 -26.09 1.87 10.64
CA LEU A 488 -27.04 2.90 11.04
C LEU A 488 -28.49 2.58 10.61
N HIS A 489 -28.76 1.40 10.08
CA HIS A 489 -30.14 0.96 9.82
C HIS A 489 -30.89 0.81 11.15
N PHE A 490 -32.20 1.12 11.11
CA PHE A 490 -33.02 1.19 12.32
C PHE A 490 -32.94 -0.05 13.18
N ASP A 491 -33.00 -1.26 12.60
CA ASP A 491 -32.98 -2.53 13.31
C ASP A 491 -31.71 -2.67 14.17
N LYS A 492 -30.54 -2.29 13.62
CA LYS A 492 -29.26 -2.34 14.33
C LYS A 492 -29.15 -1.25 15.39
N LEU A 493 -29.60 -0.03 15.07
CA LEU A 493 -29.65 1.07 16.03
C LEU A 493 -30.60 0.76 17.17
N HIS A 494 -31.77 0.18 16.92
CA HIS A 494 -32.73 -0.20 17.95
C HIS A 494 -32.21 -1.34 18.84
N ALA A 495 -31.46 -2.29 18.26
CA ALA A 495 -30.78 -3.33 19.03
C ALA A 495 -29.71 -2.78 20.00
N LEU A 496 -29.00 -1.70 19.59
CA LEU A 496 -28.02 -1.02 20.43
C LEU A 496 -28.65 -0.05 21.43
N PHE A 497 -29.75 0.60 21.05
CA PHE A 497 -30.46 1.63 21.80
C PHE A 497 -31.96 1.27 21.85
N PRO A 498 -32.40 0.42 22.78
CA PRO A 498 -33.81 -0.03 22.84
C PRO A 498 -34.82 1.10 23.04
N SER A 499 -34.39 2.26 23.59
CA SER A 499 -35.23 3.46 23.74
C SER A 499 -35.43 4.25 22.44
N LEU A 500 -34.70 3.92 21.36
CA LEU A 500 -34.80 4.59 20.07
C LEU A 500 -36.06 4.12 19.33
N THR A 501 -37.02 5.02 19.10
CA THR A 501 -38.30 4.67 18.46
C THR A 501 -38.34 4.95 16.96
N SER A 502 -37.42 5.73 16.40
CA SER A 502 -37.37 6.05 14.96
C SER A 502 -36.02 6.64 14.54
N ILE A 503 -35.73 6.56 13.23
CA ILE A 503 -34.57 7.25 12.61
C ILE A 503 -34.69 8.76 12.80
N ARG A 504 -35.89 9.33 12.82
CA ARG A 504 -36.10 10.75 13.09
C ARG A 504 -35.63 11.14 14.49
N MET A 505 -35.94 10.29 15.49
CA MET A 505 -35.43 10.49 16.85
C MET A 505 -33.89 10.40 16.87
N PHE A 506 -33.28 9.47 16.16
CA PHE A 506 -31.81 9.38 16.04
C PHE A 506 -31.18 10.66 15.48
N MET A 507 -31.82 11.30 14.52
CA MET A 507 -31.34 12.55 13.94
C MET A 507 -31.55 13.79 14.85
N GLN A 508 -32.66 13.86 15.57
CA GLN A 508 -33.13 15.08 16.24
C GLN A 508 -32.89 15.13 17.75
N ASP A 509 -32.73 13.97 18.42
CA ASP A 509 -32.56 13.92 19.87
C ASP A 509 -31.11 14.20 20.27
N ALA A 510 -30.95 14.94 21.37
CA ALA A 510 -29.65 15.34 21.93
C ALA A 510 -28.79 14.17 22.41
N ARG A 511 -29.37 13.01 22.68
CA ARG A 511 -28.67 11.78 23.04
C ARG A 511 -27.97 11.14 21.85
N TYR A 512 -28.32 11.53 20.62
CA TYR A 512 -27.80 10.99 19.38
C TYR A 512 -27.11 12.05 18.52
N LEU A 513 -27.52 12.29 17.27
CA LEU A 513 -26.78 13.12 16.33
C LEU A 513 -26.95 14.64 16.53
N SER A 514 -28.04 15.11 17.15
CA SER A 514 -28.37 16.55 17.10
C SER A 514 -27.35 17.46 17.79
N ARG A 515 -26.60 16.95 18.79
CA ARG A 515 -25.55 17.71 19.49
C ARG A 515 -24.18 17.64 18.82
N ILE A 516 -23.99 16.75 17.88
CA ILE A 516 -22.68 16.57 17.25
C ILE A 516 -22.36 17.80 16.40
N GLN A 517 -21.23 18.42 16.72
CA GLN A 517 -20.68 19.54 15.96
C GLN A 517 -19.48 19.05 15.14
N PHE A 518 -19.36 19.59 13.95
CA PHE A 518 -18.25 19.28 13.06
C PHE A 518 -17.77 20.54 12.32
N VAL A 519 -16.51 20.53 11.92
CA VAL A 519 -15.88 21.62 11.19
C VAL A 519 -15.74 21.21 9.74
N VAL A 520 -16.29 22.02 8.86
CA VAL A 520 -16.11 21.89 7.40
C VAL A 520 -15.01 22.84 6.96
N ILE A 521 -14.06 22.32 6.21
CA ILE A 521 -12.88 23.04 5.72
C ILE A 521 -12.97 23.05 4.18
N GLY A 522 -12.88 24.23 3.57
CA GLY A 522 -12.97 24.33 2.11
C GLY A 522 -12.91 25.77 1.62
N ALA A 523 -13.25 26.00 0.34
CA ALA A 523 -13.36 27.34 -0.19
C ALA A 523 -14.51 28.10 0.50
N SER A 524 -14.32 29.39 0.72
CA SER A 524 -15.23 30.21 1.55
C SER A 524 -16.68 30.19 1.06
N ASP A 525 -16.89 30.18 -0.25
CA ASP A 525 -18.19 30.17 -0.92
C ASP A 525 -18.85 28.79 -0.95
N GLU A 526 -18.08 27.72 -0.81
CA GLU A 526 -18.58 26.33 -0.84
C GLU A 526 -18.98 25.80 0.54
N ILE A 527 -18.40 26.33 1.61
CA ILE A 527 -18.66 25.87 3.00
C ILE A 527 -19.74 26.68 3.70
N GLU A 528 -20.19 27.82 3.13
CA GLU A 528 -21.30 28.61 3.66
C GLU A 528 -22.62 27.86 3.45
N ILE A 529 -23.31 27.50 4.55
CA ILE A 529 -24.47 26.61 4.52
C ILE A 529 -25.60 27.08 3.56
N GLY A 530 -25.76 28.40 3.40
CA GLY A 530 -26.75 28.99 2.50
C GLY A 530 -26.42 28.82 1.01
N ARG A 531 -25.14 28.61 0.69
CA ARG A 531 -24.65 28.45 -0.69
C ARG A 531 -24.25 27.00 -1.00
N MET A 532 -24.06 26.18 0.03
CA MET A 532 -23.67 24.78 -0.11
C MET A 532 -24.69 23.98 -0.91
N SER A 533 -24.25 23.33 -1.98
CA SER A 533 -25.09 22.47 -2.81
C SER A 533 -25.61 21.25 -2.03
N GLN A 534 -26.73 20.67 -2.47
CA GLN A 534 -27.26 19.45 -1.84
C GLN A 534 -26.26 18.28 -1.92
N LYS A 535 -25.49 18.20 -3.01
CA LYS A 535 -24.41 17.22 -3.18
C LYS A 535 -23.34 17.40 -2.10
N ASN A 536 -22.91 18.63 -1.85
CA ASN A 536 -21.91 18.96 -0.85
C ASN A 536 -22.41 18.70 0.57
N LYS A 537 -23.66 19.06 0.87
CA LYS A 537 -24.30 18.73 2.16
C LYS A 537 -24.34 17.23 2.42
N LEU A 538 -24.69 16.44 1.38
CA LEU A 538 -24.73 14.98 1.48
C LEU A 538 -23.31 14.39 1.65
N TYR A 539 -22.32 14.93 0.98
CA TYR A 539 -20.93 14.56 1.16
C TYR A 539 -20.49 14.79 2.61
N VAL A 540 -20.69 16.00 3.14
CA VAL A 540 -20.35 16.34 4.53
C VAL A 540 -21.06 15.41 5.53
N ALA A 541 -22.37 15.20 5.38
CA ALA A 541 -23.12 14.30 6.26
C ALA A 541 -22.55 12.87 6.23
N THR A 542 -22.23 12.37 5.03
CA THR A 542 -21.68 11.02 4.86
C THR A 542 -20.30 10.89 5.51
N GLU A 543 -19.41 11.89 5.33
CA GLU A 543 -18.06 11.86 5.92
C GLU A 543 -18.08 11.97 7.45
N VAL A 544 -18.96 12.76 8.03
CA VAL A 544 -19.12 12.82 9.49
C VAL A 544 -19.64 11.49 10.02
N LEU A 545 -20.67 10.91 9.39
CA LEU A 545 -21.22 9.61 9.79
C LEU A 545 -20.18 8.49 9.67
N ARG A 546 -19.33 8.52 8.64
CA ARG A 546 -18.22 7.56 8.48
C ARG A 546 -17.21 7.61 9.63
N GLN A 547 -17.02 8.78 10.25
CA GLN A 547 -16.14 8.92 11.40
C GLN A 547 -16.81 8.52 12.72
N ILE A 548 -18.14 8.39 12.73
CA ILE A 548 -18.95 7.97 13.89
C ILE A 548 -19.09 6.44 13.93
N VAL A 549 -19.32 5.81 12.78
CA VAL A 549 -19.40 4.36 12.60
C VAL A 549 -18.00 3.73 12.64
#